data_3048571c989edb8d841116fdc9b8d8a6
#
_entry.id   3048571c989edb8d841116fdc9b8d8a6
#
_cell.length_a   1.000
_cell.length_b   1.000
_cell.length_c   1.000
_cell.angle_alpha   90.00
_cell.angle_beta   90.00
_cell.angle_gamma   90.00
#
_symmetry.space_group_name_H-M   'P 1'
#
loop_
_entity.id
_entity.type
_entity.pdbx_description
1 polymer ?
#
loop_
_entity_poly.entity_id
_entity_poly.type
_entity_poly.pdbx_seq_one_letter_code
_entity_poly.pdbx_strand_id
1 'polypeptide(L)'
;MRRAGHVVRQVLERVRVVVKPGMSTADLDRVAEEALKEFGAKAAFKGYHGYPAVLCTSVNSEVVHGIPSAKRILRDGDIVSLDFGAIVDGYYGDSAITVAVGEKIDPKTERLLKVTEESLQKAISVVKPGATLGDIGEAVQTMVEAEGFSVVRDFVGHGIGISMHEDPQVPNFGQAGKGMKLKAGMVFAIEPMVNAGKPEVRVLKDGWTAVTDDGSMSAHFEHTVAVTDTGAAILTA
;
A
#
# COMPACT_ATOMS: atom_id res chain seq x y z
N MET A 1 6.18 -4.99 16.63
CA MET A 1 6.07 -4.65 15.20
C MET A 1 6.62 -5.75 14.25
N ARG A 2 7.84 -6.29 14.36
CA ARG A 2 8.30 -7.39 13.46
C ARG A 2 7.35 -8.57 13.38
N ARG A 3 6.72 -8.97 14.50
CA ARG A 3 5.72 -10.05 14.53
C ARG A 3 4.45 -9.65 13.75
N ALA A 4 3.98 -8.41 13.89
CA ALA A 4 2.84 -7.91 13.13
C ALA A 4 3.17 -7.85 11.64
N GLY A 5 4.33 -7.28 11.25
CA GLY A 5 4.79 -7.26 9.87
C GLY A 5 4.93 -8.64 9.24
N HIS A 6 5.45 -9.63 10.01
CA HIS A 6 5.51 -11.01 9.52
C HIS A 6 4.12 -11.59 9.22
N VAL A 7 3.13 -11.35 10.11
CA VAL A 7 1.74 -11.79 9.86
C VAL A 7 1.18 -11.12 8.61
N VAL A 8 1.37 -9.82 8.46
CA VAL A 8 0.91 -9.05 7.29
C VAL A 8 1.48 -9.67 6.00
N ARG A 9 2.79 -9.88 5.93
CA ARG A 9 3.44 -10.52 4.79
C ARG A 9 2.84 -11.89 4.47
N GLN A 10 2.69 -12.76 5.48
CA GLN A 10 2.17 -14.12 5.27
C GLN A 10 0.71 -14.11 4.77
N VAL A 11 -0.12 -13.19 5.27
CA VAL A 11 -1.49 -13.04 4.80
C VAL A 11 -1.53 -12.54 3.35
N LEU A 12 -0.79 -11.47 3.04
CA LEU A 12 -0.71 -10.93 1.67
C LEU A 12 -0.21 -11.98 0.67
N GLU A 13 0.81 -12.77 1.03
CA GLU A 13 1.31 -13.83 0.16
C GLU A 13 0.25 -14.92 -0.10
N ARG A 14 -0.52 -15.32 0.92
CA ARG A 14 -1.63 -16.28 0.74
C ARG A 14 -2.71 -15.74 -0.16
N VAL A 15 -3.06 -14.45 -0.02
CA VAL A 15 -4.04 -13.81 -0.90
C VAL A 15 -3.48 -13.70 -2.32
N ARG A 16 -2.23 -13.25 -2.48
CA ARG A 16 -1.56 -13.09 -3.78
C ARG A 16 -1.60 -14.37 -4.63
N VAL A 17 -1.27 -15.52 -4.05
CA VAL A 17 -1.17 -16.78 -4.78
C VAL A 17 -2.51 -17.35 -5.25
N VAL A 18 -3.63 -16.89 -4.68
CA VAL A 18 -4.97 -17.36 -5.09
C VAL A 18 -5.64 -16.42 -6.09
N VAL A 19 -5.11 -15.19 -6.29
CA VAL A 19 -5.68 -14.22 -7.24
C VAL A 19 -5.73 -14.82 -8.64
N LYS A 20 -6.93 -14.87 -9.22
CA LYS A 20 -7.15 -15.34 -10.59
C LYS A 20 -8.47 -14.80 -11.16
N PRO A 21 -8.62 -14.78 -12.49
CA PRO A 21 -9.90 -14.45 -13.12
C PRO A 21 -11.05 -15.30 -12.59
N GLY A 22 -12.22 -14.68 -12.41
CA GLY A 22 -13.44 -15.33 -11.92
C GLY A 22 -13.61 -15.27 -10.39
N MET A 23 -12.59 -14.93 -9.61
CA MET A 23 -12.74 -14.68 -8.18
C MET A 23 -13.41 -13.33 -7.94
N SER A 24 -14.23 -13.25 -6.89
CA SER A 24 -14.70 -11.96 -6.38
C SER A 24 -13.68 -11.35 -5.40
N THR A 25 -13.70 -10.03 -5.26
CA THR A 25 -12.87 -9.37 -4.24
C THR A 25 -13.26 -9.77 -2.81
N ALA A 26 -14.53 -10.16 -2.58
CA ALA A 26 -14.96 -10.73 -1.30
C ALA A 26 -14.34 -12.12 -1.02
N ASP A 27 -14.01 -12.90 -2.06
CA ASP A 27 -13.29 -14.17 -1.86
C ASP A 27 -11.85 -13.92 -1.36
N LEU A 28 -11.21 -12.84 -1.82
CA LEU A 28 -9.87 -12.44 -1.36
C LEU A 28 -9.90 -12.00 0.12
N ASP A 29 -10.89 -11.20 0.51
CA ASP A 29 -11.10 -10.78 1.90
C ASP A 29 -11.30 -11.99 2.83
N ARG A 30 -12.08 -12.99 2.39
CA ARG A 30 -12.27 -14.24 3.14
C ARG A 30 -10.96 -15.00 3.33
N VAL A 31 -10.12 -15.12 2.30
CA VAL A 31 -8.80 -15.77 2.40
C VAL A 31 -7.91 -15.02 3.40
N ALA A 32 -7.93 -13.69 3.38
CA ALA A 32 -7.20 -12.87 4.34
C ALA A 32 -7.71 -13.07 5.78
N GLU A 33 -9.03 -13.10 5.98
CA GLU A 33 -9.64 -13.31 7.30
C GLU A 33 -9.33 -14.71 7.86
N GLU A 34 -9.37 -15.75 7.02
CA GLU A 34 -9.01 -17.12 7.41
C GLU A 34 -7.54 -17.21 7.80
N ALA A 35 -6.64 -16.68 6.98
CA ALA A 35 -5.22 -16.63 7.27
C ALA A 35 -4.90 -15.88 8.57
N LEU A 36 -5.52 -14.71 8.77
CA LEU A 36 -5.37 -13.91 9.99
C LEU A 36 -5.76 -14.69 11.26
N LYS A 37 -6.87 -15.44 11.20
CA LYS A 37 -7.32 -16.29 12.32
C LYS A 37 -6.32 -17.38 12.66
N GLU A 38 -5.68 -18.01 11.67
CA GLU A 38 -4.64 -19.03 11.89
C GLU A 38 -3.43 -18.47 12.64
N PHE A 39 -3.06 -17.21 12.37
CA PHE A 39 -1.97 -16.52 13.10
C PHE A 39 -2.38 -16.00 14.48
N GLY A 40 -3.66 -16.10 14.86
CA GLY A 40 -4.17 -15.57 16.14
C GLY A 40 -4.02 -14.06 16.28
N ALA A 41 -3.90 -13.33 15.15
CA ALA A 41 -3.76 -11.89 15.12
C ALA A 41 -5.13 -11.19 14.96
N LYS A 42 -5.17 -9.88 15.20
CA LYS A 42 -6.38 -9.06 15.01
C LYS A 42 -6.26 -8.26 13.72
N ALA A 43 -7.40 -8.07 13.04
CA ALA A 43 -7.47 -7.18 11.88
C ALA A 43 -7.23 -5.72 12.32
N ALA A 44 -6.43 -4.98 11.55
CA ALA A 44 -6.22 -3.55 11.79
C ALA A 44 -7.33 -2.70 11.14
N PHE A 45 -7.87 -3.13 10.00
CA PHE A 45 -8.83 -2.33 9.22
C PHE A 45 -10.29 -2.55 9.62
N LYS A 46 -10.71 -3.78 9.88
CA LYS A 46 -12.12 -4.10 10.18
C LYS A 46 -12.60 -3.37 11.44
N GLY A 47 -13.53 -2.44 11.26
CA GLY A 47 -14.07 -1.56 12.31
C GLY A 47 -13.30 -0.25 12.49
N TYR A 48 -12.13 -0.08 11.89
CA TYR A 48 -11.38 1.17 11.93
C TYR A 48 -12.16 2.26 11.17
N HIS A 49 -12.59 3.31 11.88
CA HIS A 49 -13.51 4.34 11.36
C HIS A 49 -14.75 3.78 10.62
N GLY A 50 -15.15 2.53 10.93
CA GLY A 50 -16.31 1.88 10.32
C GLY A 50 -15.99 1.10 9.03
N TYR A 51 -14.72 0.92 8.64
CA TYR A 51 -14.37 0.09 7.49
C TYR A 51 -14.87 -1.37 7.67
N PRO A 52 -15.54 -1.97 6.66
CA PRO A 52 -16.32 -3.19 6.90
C PRO A 52 -15.54 -4.51 6.77
N ALA A 53 -14.32 -4.50 6.21
CA ALA A 53 -13.58 -5.69 5.80
C ALA A 53 -12.20 -5.79 6.49
N VAL A 54 -11.52 -6.92 6.34
CA VAL A 54 -10.15 -7.12 6.86
C VAL A 54 -9.08 -6.72 5.85
N LEU A 55 -9.43 -6.73 4.55
CA LEU A 55 -8.56 -6.43 3.42
C LEU A 55 -9.16 -5.25 2.63
N CYS A 56 -8.32 -4.33 2.12
CA CYS A 56 -8.72 -3.44 1.05
C CYS A 56 -8.40 -4.09 -0.29
N THR A 57 -9.33 -3.99 -1.26
CA THR A 57 -9.17 -4.56 -2.60
C THR A 57 -9.50 -3.50 -3.65
N SER A 58 -8.49 -2.82 -4.15
CA SER A 58 -8.65 -1.72 -5.11
C SER A 58 -8.33 -2.21 -6.52
N VAL A 59 -9.32 -2.21 -7.43
CA VAL A 59 -9.21 -2.81 -8.76
C VAL A 59 -9.10 -1.75 -9.84
N ASN A 60 -8.06 -1.83 -10.68
CA ASN A 60 -7.83 -0.97 -11.86
C ASN A 60 -7.67 0.52 -11.51
N SER A 61 -8.72 1.32 -11.72
CA SER A 61 -8.74 2.75 -11.41
C SER A 61 -9.03 3.07 -9.94
N GLU A 62 -9.28 2.05 -9.12
CA GLU A 62 -9.36 2.23 -7.67
C GLU A 62 -7.94 2.35 -7.11
N VAL A 63 -7.68 3.43 -6.38
CA VAL A 63 -6.36 3.78 -5.85
C VAL A 63 -6.11 3.06 -4.53
N VAL A 64 -6.96 3.35 -3.53
CA VAL A 64 -6.90 2.77 -2.18
C VAL A 64 -8.30 2.59 -1.60
N HIS A 65 -8.38 1.82 -0.53
CA HIS A 65 -9.56 1.62 0.32
C HIS A 65 -10.77 0.98 -0.39
N GLY A 66 -10.53 0.26 -1.50
CA GLY A 66 -11.60 -0.48 -2.20
C GLY A 66 -12.25 -1.51 -1.28
N ILE A 67 -13.59 -1.45 -1.15
CA ILE A 67 -14.36 -2.36 -0.29
C ILE A 67 -14.56 -3.70 -1.01
N PRO A 68 -14.14 -4.83 -0.43
CA PRO A 68 -14.38 -6.15 -1.00
C PRO A 68 -15.87 -6.43 -1.24
N SER A 69 -16.21 -6.97 -2.42
CA SER A 69 -17.57 -7.21 -2.83
C SER A 69 -17.71 -8.52 -3.61
N ALA A 70 -18.74 -9.30 -3.30
CA ALA A 70 -19.10 -10.50 -4.08
C ALA A 70 -19.56 -10.17 -5.52
N LYS A 71 -19.89 -8.90 -5.79
CA LYS A 71 -20.28 -8.44 -7.13
C LYS A 71 -19.08 -7.97 -7.98
N ARG A 72 -17.93 -7.71 -7.36
CA ARG A 72 -16.71 -7.30 -8.06
C ARG A 72 -15.91 -8.54 -8.44
N ILE A 73 -16.16 -9.06 -9.64
CA ILE A 73 -15.46 -10.22 -10.19
C ILE A 73 -14.23 -9.78 -10.96
N LEU A 74 -13.09 -10.34 -10.62
CA LEU A 74 -11.81 -10.10 -11.28
C LEU A 74 -11.79 -10.74 -12.67
N ARG A 75 -11.23 -10.05 -13.64
CA ARG A 75 -11.11 -10.46 -15.04
C ARG A 75 -9.65 -10.57 -15.45
N ASP A 76 -9.38 -11.35 -16.46
CA ASP A 76 -8.07 -11.45 -17.09
C ASP A 76 -7.66 -10.06 -17.65
N GLY A 77 -6.51 -9.56 -17.23
CA GLY A 77 -6.02 -8.21 -17.56
C GLY A 77 -6.34 -7.13 -16.53
N ASP A 78 -7.13 -7.41 -15.48
CA ASP A 78 -7.26 -6.50 -14.33
C ASP A 78 -5.95 -6.46 -13.53
N ILE A 79 -5.79 -5.39 -12.74
CA ILE A 79 -4.86 -5.35 -11.61
C ILE A 79 -5.66 -5.17 -10.32
N VAL A 80 -5.17 -5.69 -9.21
CA VAL A 80 -5.79 -5.49 -7.90
C VAL A 80 -4.72 -5.16 -6.86
N SER A 81 -4.88 -4.01 -6.20
CA SER A 81 -4.12 -3.65 -5.01
C SER A 81 -4.75 -4.33 -3.80
N LEU A 82 -3.93 -5.07 -3.09
CA LEU A 82 -4.25 -5.81 -1.87
C LEU A 82 -3.53 -5.10 -0.73
N ASP A 83 -4.28 -4.48 0.17
CA ASP A 83 -3.74 -3.73 1.29
C ASP A 83 -4.29 -4.33 2.58
N PHE A 84 -3.38 -4.67 3.50
CA PHE A 84 -3.70 -5.46 4.68
C PHE A 84 -2.88 -5.05 5.90
N GLY A 85 -3.61 -4.76 6.99
CA GLY A 85 -3.03 -4.47 8.29
C GLY A 85 -3.39 -5.52 9.36
N ALA A 86 -2.44 -5.79 10.26
CA ALA A 86 -2.63 -6.69 11.40
C ALA A 86 -2.12 -6.09 12.71
N ILE A 87 -2.74 -6.52 13.81
CA ILE A 87 -2.34 -6.17 15.18
C ILE A 87 -1.86 -7.42 15.90
N VAL A 88 -0.62 -7.37 16.40
CA VAL A 88 -0.03 -8.42 17.24
C VAL A 88 0.57 -7.81 18.49
N ASP A 89 0.18 -8.30 19.67
CA ASP A 89 0.63 -7.78 20.98
C ASP A 89 0.46 -6.26 21.14
N GLY A 90 -0.60 -5.68 20.55
CA GLY A 90 -0.90 -4.25 20.60
C GLY A 90 -0.12 -3.38 19.61
N TYR A 91 0.71 -3.97 18.73
CA TYR A 91 1.44 -3.26 17.69
C TYR A 91 0.85 -3.53 16.31
N TYR A 92 0.79 -2.50 15.49
CA TYR A 92 0.32 -2.57 14.12
C TYR A 92 1.45 -2.92 13.16
N GLY A 93 1.10 -3.54 12.05
CA GLY A 93 1.89 -3.68 10.85
C GLY A 93 0.96 -3.50 9.66
N ASP A 94 1.45 -2.91 8.59
CA ASP A 94 0.70 -2.54 7.40
C ASP A 94 1.54 -2.74 6.15
N SER A 95 0.91 -3.21 5.07
CA SER A 95 1.59 -3.37 3.78
C SER A 95 0.59 -3.56 2.66
N ALA A 96 0.96 -3.10 1.46
CA ALA A 96 0.19 -3.31 0.25
C ALA A 96 1.04 -3.82 -0.92
N ILE A 97 0.40 -4.58 -1.79
CA ILE A 97 0.95 -5.04 -3.06
C ILE A 97 -0.09 -4.91 -4.16
N THR A 98 0.30 -4.60 -5.37
CA THR A 98 -0.58 -4.68 -6.54
C THR A 98 -0.18 -5.86 -7.41
N VAL A 99 -1.14 -6.68 -7.77
CA VAL A 99 -0.92 -7.90 -8.58
C VAL A 99 -1.75 -7.86 -9.85
N ALA A 100 -1.19 -8.41 -10.92
CA ALA A 100 -1.91 -8.67 -12.16
C ALA A 100 -2.86 -9.86 -11.99
N VAL A 101 -4.01 -9.80 -12.66
CA VAL A 101 -5.01 -10.86 -12.66
C VAL A 101 -4.96 -11.58 -14.01
N GLY A 102 -4.56 -12.86 -13.99
CA GLY A 102 -4.39 -13.65 -15.20
C GLY A 102 -3.10 -13.33 -15.97
N GLU A 103 -3.13 -13.49 -17.30
CA GLU A 103 -1.92 -13.41 -18.14
C GLU A 103 -1.95 -12.23 -19.15
N LYS A 104 -3.09 -11.57 -19.33
CA LYS A 104 -3.29 -10.55 -20.39
C LYS A 104 -3.15 -9.14 -19.86
N ILE A 105 -2.05 -8.84 -19.20
CA ILE A 105 -1.76 -7.46 -18.79
C ILE A 105 -1.18 -6.66 -19.97
N ASP A 106 -1.63 -5.42 -20.15
CA ASP A 106 -1.03 -4.55 -21.16
C ASP A 106 0.33 -4.02 -20.70
N PRO A 107 1.27 -3.74 -21.65
CA PRO A 107 2.64 -3.34 -21.30
C PRO A 107 2.74 -2.05 -20.47
N LYS A 108 1.81 -1.10 -20.64
CA LYS A 108 1.80 0.14 -19.83
C LYS A 108 1.43 -0.16 -18.39
N THR A 109 0.44 -1.03 -18.18
CA THR A 109 0.03 -1.46 -16.84
C THR A 109 1.12 -2.30 -16.16
N GLU A 110 1.78 -3.21 -16.88
CA GLU A 110 2.94 -3.95 -16.35
C GLU A 110 4.05 -2.98 -15.92
N ARG A 111 4.34 -1.95 -16.74
CA ARG A 111 5.31 -0.90 -16.41
C ARG A 111 4.88 -0.12 -15.17
N LEU A 112 3.59 0.22 -15.03
CA LEU A 112 3.05 0.91 -13.87
C LEU A 112 3.34 0.11 -12.59
N LEU A 113 3.03 -1.19 -12.56
CA LEU A 113 3.29 -2.05 -11.39
C LEU A 113 4.77 -2.02 -11.02
N LYS A 114 5.64 -2.25 -12.00
CA LYS A 114 7.08 -2.29 -11.80
C LYS A 114 7.62 -0.96 -11.26
N VAL A 115 7.25 0.15 -11.88
CA VAL A 115 7.72 1.49 -11.47
C VAL A 115 7.25 1.84 -10.06
N THR A 116 6.00 1.49 -9.71
CA THR A 116 5.47 1.76 -8.37
C THR A 116 6.24 0.97 -7.31
N GLU A 117 6.47 -0.33 -7.53
CA GLU A 117 7.25 -1.16 -6.61
C GLU A 117 8.70 -0.68 -6.48
N GLU A 118 9.37 -0.39 -7.62
CA GLU A 118 10.74 0.13 -7.63
C GLU A 118 10.83 1.50 -6.94
N SER A 119 9.81 2.36 -7.05
CA SER A 119 9.77 3.65 -6.37
C SER A 119 9.69 3.50 -4.85
N LEU A 120 8.95 2.51 -4.34
CA LEU A 120 8.94 2.14 -2.93
C LEU A 120 10.32 1.69 -2.46
N GLN A 121 10.99 0.81 -3.21
CA GLN A 121 12.33 0.35 -2.87
C GLN A 121 13.34 1.51 -2.88
N LYS A 122 13.20 2.44 -3.83
CA LYS A 122 14.02 3.65 -3.90
C LYS A 122 13.79 4.55 -2.68
N ALA A 123 12.54 4.77 -2.28
CA ALA A 123 12.18 5.52 -1.08
C ALA A 123 12.78 4.88 0.19
N ILE A 124 12.68 3.56 0.33
CA ILE A 124 13.26 2.84 1.47
C ILE A 124 14.78 2.97 1.51
N SER A 125 15.45 2.97 0.36
CA SER A 125 16.91 3.07 0.27
C SER A 125 17.50 4.37 0.80
N VAL A 126 16.72 5.47 0.87
CA VAL A 126 17.16 6.75 1.41
C VAL A 126 16.87 6.89 2.90
N VAL A 127 16.13 5.97 3.50
CA VAL A 127 15.78 5.99 4.93
C VAL A 127 17.00 5.68 5.79
N LYS A 128 17.44 6.68 6.55
CA LYS A 128 18.52 6.57 7.55
C LYS A 128 18.44 7.74 8.53
N PRO A 129 19.07 7.66 9.70
CA PRO A 129 19.15 8.81 10.60
C PRO A 129 19.74 10.05 9.91
N GLY A 130 19.06 11.19 10.08
CA GLY A 130 19.45 12.47 9.48
C GLY A 130 18.89 12.75 8.08
N ALA A 131 18.41 11.76 7.33
CA ALA A 131 17.58 11.98 6.16
C ALA A 131 16.25 12.66 6.57
N THR A 132 15.50 13.18 5.61
CA THR A 132 14.23 13.87 5.86
C THR A 132 13.07 13.18 5.18
N LEU A 133 11.82 13.51 5.57
CA LEU A 133 10.62 13.04 4.87
C LEU A 133 10.60 13.49 3.40
N GLY A 134 11.18 14.68 3.10
CA GLY A 134 11.33 15.16 1.73
C GLY A 134 12.27 14.32 0.87
N ASP A 135 13.29 13.68 1.48
CA ASP A 135 14.16 12.74 0.74
C ASP A 135 13.37 11.49 0.29
N ILE A 136 12.46 11.00 1.14
CA ILE A 136 11.56 9.88 0.80
C ILE A 136 10.63 10.29 -0.35
N GLY A 137 9.93 11.42 -0.20
CA GLY A 137 8.98 11.90 -1.21
C GLY A 137 9.63 12.22 -2.55
N GLU A 138 10.79 12.87 -2.57
CA GLU A 138 11.52 13.16 -3.81
C GLU A 138 11.99 11.87 -4.51
N ALA A 139 12.42 10.87 -3.74
CA ALA A 139 12.86 9.59 -4.30
C ALA A 139 11.73 8.86 -5.05
N VAL A 140 10.51 8.88 -4.50
CA VAL A 140 9.31 8.35 -5.18
C VAL A 140 8.98 9.19 -6.40
N GLN A 141 8.77 10.49 -6.19
CA GLN A 141 8.26 11.41 -7.22
C GLN A 141 9.17 11.45 -8.45
N THR A 142 10.47 11.61 -8.27
CA THR A 142 11.43 11.69 -9.37
C THR A 142 11.41 10.44 -10.24
N MET A 143 11.35 9.27 -9.62
CA MET A 143 11.33 7.99 -10.34
C MET A 143 10.03 7.80 -11.10
N VAL A 144 8.88 8.06 -10.48
CA VAL A 144 7.55 7.88 -11.05
C VAL A 144 7.31 8.84 -12.23
N GLU A 145 7.63 10.13 -12.04
CA GLU A 145 7.41 11.17 -13.05
C GLU A 145 8.36 11.01 -14.25
N ALA A 146 9.58 10.51 -14.06
CA ALA A 146 10.51 10.20 -15.14
C ALA A 146 9.98 9.12 -16.11
N GLU A 147 9.11 8.24 -15.62
CA GLU A 147 8.46 7.18 -16.40
C GLU A 147 7.10 7.59 -16.99
N GLY A 148 6.72 8.88 -16.85
CA GLY A 148 5.50 9.45 -17.40
C GLY A 148 4.23 9.08 -16.61
N PHE A 149 4.37 8.64 -15.37
CA PHE A 149 3.29 8.37 -14.43
C PHE A 149 3.12 9.53 -13.44
N SER A 150 2.06 9.51 -12.63
CA SER A 150 1.76 10.56 -11.66
C SER A 150 1.67 10.02 -10.25
N VAL A 151 2.26 10.73 -9.29
CA VAL A 151 2.14 10.42 -7.86
C VAL A 151 0.83 11.01 -7.33
N VAL A 152 0.03 10.19 -6.65
CA VAL A 152 -1.15 10.65 -5.90
C VAL A 152 -0.71 11.53 -4.73
N ARG A 153 -1.43 12.64 -4.49
CA ARG A 153 -1.07 13.64 -3.47
C ARG A 153 -2.05 13.74 -2.31
N ASP A 154 -3.27 13.26 -2.50
CA ASP A 154 -4.35 13.34 -1.51
C ASP A 154 -4.23 12.27 -0.42
N PHE A 155 -3.49 11.20 -0.70
CA PHE A 155 -3.16 10.13 0.23
C PHE A 155 -1.65 10.03 0.38
N VAL A 156 -1.21 9.76 1.61
CA VAL A 156 0.21 9.76 1.98
C VAL A 156 0.47 8.69 3.03
N GLY A 157 1.70 8.25 3.13
CA GLY A 157 2.15 7.37 4.20
C GLY A 157 2.08 8.03 5.58
N HIS A 158 2.34 7.26 6.61
CA HIS A 158 2.13 7.68 7.99
C HIS A 158 3.10 7.02 8.97
N GLY A 159 3.24 7.61 10.16
CA GLY A 159 3.81 6.90 11.31
C GLY A 159 2.90 5.72 11.69
N ILE A 160 3.50 4.66 12.22
CA ILE A 160 2.76 3.46 12.63
C ILE A 160 3.46 2.82 13.85
N GLY A 161 2.65 2.33 14.82
CA GLY A 161 3.20 1.76 16.05
C GLY A 161 2.15 1.07 16.89
N ILE A 162 1.68 1.75 17.93
CA ILE A 162 0.57 1.30 18.80
C ILE A 162 -0.79 1.77 18.28
N SER A 163 -0.79 2.66 17.28
CA SER A 163 -1.96 3.05 16.50
C SER A 163 -1.70 2.77 15.02
N MET A 164 -2.78 2.64 14.25
CA MET A 164 -2.71 2.42 12.81
C MET A 164 -2.07 3.62 12.11
N HIS A 165 -2.58 4.80 12.41
CA HIS A 165 -2.04 6.05 11.90
C HIS A 165 -1.49 6.88 13.07
N GLU A 166 -0.21 7.19 13.00
CA GLU A 166 0.52 8.08 13.90
C GLU A 166 1.20 9.19 13.11
N ASP A 167 1.54 10.28 13.77
CA ASP A 167 2.42 11.29 13.18
C ASP A 167 3.84 10.72 12.95
N PRO A 168 4.55 11.22 11.95
CA PRO A 168 4.15 12.21 10.94
C PRO A 168 3.46 11.61 9.72
N GLN A 169 2.84 12.46 8.89
CA GLN A 169 2.55 12.11 7.50
C GLN A 169 3.84 11.91 6.71
N VAL A 170 3.83 10.94 5.79
CA VAL A 170 4.99 10.58 4.93
C VAL A 170 4.58 10.75 3.45
N PRO A 171 4.68 11.96 2.89
CA PRO A 171 4.29 12.20 1.49
C PRO A 171 5.16 11.43 0.49
N ASN A 172 4.54 11.00 -0.61
CA ASN A 172 5.19 10.36 -1.74
C ASN A 172 5.73 11.38 -2.77
N PHE A 173 5.79 12.64 -2.40
CA PHE A 173 6.30 13.76 -3.19
C PHE A 173 6.99 14.76 -2.26
N GLY A 174 7.87 15.60 -2.81
CA GLY A 174 8.54 16.60 -2.00
C GLY A 174 9.88 17.05 -2.54
N GLN A 175 10.70 17.61 -1.66
CA GLN A 175 12.03 18.10 -1.97
C GLN A 175 13.04 17.59 -0.94
N ALA A 176 14.14 17.03 -1.42
CA ALA A 176 15.23 16.55 -0.56
C ALA A 176 15.70 17.58 0.46
N GLY A 177 16.00 17.12 1.66
CA GLY A 177 16.43 17.95 2.78
C GLY A 177 15.31 18.76 3.46
N LYS A 178 14.04 18.63 3.03
CA LYS A 178 12.89 19.31 3.63
C LYS A 178 12.09 18.39 4.54
N GLY A 179 11.35 19.00 5.46
CA GLY A 179 10.50 18.28 6.41
C GLY A 179 11.24 17.74 7.63
N MET A 180 10.58 16.84 8.35
CA MET A 180 11.11 16.25 9.58
C MET A 180 12.33 15.39 9.30
N LYS A 181 13.36 15.50 10.14
CA LYS A 181 14.54 14.62 10.12
C LYS A 181 14.20 13.27 10.75
N LEU A 182 14.58 12.21 10.07
CA LEU A 182 14.44 10.84 10.54
C LEU A 182 15.42 10.56 11.69
N LYS A 183 14.94 9.79 12.68
CA LYS A 183 15.74 9.35 13.83
C LYS A 183 15.58 7.84 13.98
N ALA A 184 16.62 7.17 14.46
CA ALA A 184 16.53 5.75 14.81
C ALA A 184 15.38 5.49 15.80
N GLY A 185 14.64 4.41 15.58
CA GLY A 185 13.43 4.04 16.32
C GLY A 185 12.11 4.53 15.73
N MET A 186 12.11 5.48 14.78
CA MET A 186 10.90 5.85 14.03
C MET A 186 10.47 4.70 13.14
N VAL A 187 9.14 4.52 12.97
CA VAL A 187 8.55 3.52 12.08
C VAL A 187 7.47 4.17 11.24
N PHE A 188 7.47 3.88 9.95
CA PHE A 188 6.56 4.46 8.96
C PHE A 188 5.94 3.41 8.07
N ALA A 189 4.71 3.65 7.62
CA ALA A 189 4.17 3.14 6.39
C ALA A 189 4.69 4.04 5.25
N ILE A 190 5.44 3.48 4.31
CA ILE A 190 5.87 4.15 3.09
C ILE A 190 5.11 3.50 1.95
N GLU A 191 4.24 4.26 1.28
CA GLU A 191 3.16 3.71 0.46
C GLU A 191 2.91 4.52 -0.81
N PRO A 192 3.79 4.47 -1.81
CA PRO A 192 3.53 5.13 -3.08
C PRO A 192 2.25 4.62 -3.75
N MET A 193 1.37 5.56 -4.08
CA MET A 193 0.20 5.39 -4.93
C MET A 193 0.47 6.12 -6.24
N VAL A 194 0.43 5.40 -7.36
CA VAL A 194 0.85 5.88 -8.67
C VAL A 194 -0.24 5.64 -9.70
N ASN A 195 -0.63 6.72 -10.40
CA ASN A 195 -1.62 6.68 -11.46
C ASN A 195 -0.95 6.64 -12.84
N ALA A 196 -1.49 5.83 -13.76
CA ALA A 196 -1.05 5.77 -15.16
C ALA A 196 -1.41 7.02 -15.98
N GLY A 197 -2.23 7.89 -15.43
CA GLY A 197 -2.68 9.17 -15.99
C GLY A 197 -2.38 10.33 -15.05
N LYS A 198 -3.41 11.12 -14.73
CA LYS A 198 -3.30 12.32 -13.90
C LYS A 198 -3.26 12.00 -12.40
N PRO A 199 -2.68 12.89 -11.57
CA PRO A 199 -2.56 12.65 -10.13
C PRO A 199 -3.88 12.80 -9.36
N GLU A 200 -4.89 13.48 -9.92
CA GLU A 200 -6.13 13.78 -9.24
C GLU A 200 -6.96 12.53 -8.96
N VAL A 201 -7.57 12.49 -7.78
CA VAL A 201 -8.40 11.39 -7.30
C VAL A 201 -9.68 11.92 -6.67
N ARG A 202 -10.68 11.06 -6.53
CA ARG A 202 -11.92 11.36 -5.80
C ARG A 202 -12.40 10.15 -5.03
N VAL A 203 -13.08 10.39 -3.91
CA VAL A 203 -13.70 9.34 -3.10
C VAL A 203 -15.11 9.04 -3.61
N LEU A 204 -15.46 7.78 -3.71
CA LEU A 204 -16.79 7.33 -4.13
C LEU A 204 -17.84 7.54 -3.03
N LYS A 205 -19.12 7.34 -3.38
CA LYS A 205 -20.27 7.52 -2.47
C LYS A 205 -20.29 6.55 -1.28
N ASP A 206 -19.50 5.48 -1.32
CA ASP A 206 -19.31 4.56 -0.20
C ASP A 206 -18.51 5.18 0.97
N GLY A 207 -17.89 6.35 0.73
CA GLY A 207 -17.10 7.09 1.70
C GLY A 207 -15.69 6.56 1.92
N TRP A 208 -15.27 5.52 1.16
CA TRP A 208 -13.98 4.85 1.31
C TRP A 208 -13.17 4.79 0.03
N THR A 209 -13.73 4.17 -1.00
CA THR A 209 -13.00 3.87 -2.23
C THR A 209 -12.54 5.14 -2.94
N ALA A 210 -11.23 5.36 -2.99
CA ALA A 210 -10.63 6.42 -3.80
C ALA A 210 -10.37 5.89 -5.22
N VAL A 211 -10.71 6.68 -6.23
CA VAL A 211 -10.52 6.35 -7.65
C VAL A 211 -9.81 7.48 -8.38
N THR A 212 -9.07 7.15 -9.44
CA THR A 212 -8.51 8.14 -10.35
C THR A 212 -9.62 8.94 -11.04
N ASP A 213 -9.45 10.24 -11.16
CA ASP A 213 -10.49 11.11 -11.75
C ASP A 213 -10.65 10.89 -13.25
N ASP A 214 -9.55 10.53 -13.92
CA ASP A 214 -9.50 10.28 -15.36
C ASP A 214 -9.78 8.82 -15.75
N GLY A 215 -10.02 7.93 -14.79
CA GLY A 215 -10.28 6.51 -15.01
C GLY A 215 -9.03 5.68 -15.37
N SER A 216 -7.83 6.25 -15.28
CA SER A 216 -6.57 5.54 -15.53
C SER A 216 -6.29 4.50 -14.46
N MET A 217 -5.48 3.47 -14.79
CA MET A 217 -5.02 2.46 -13.84
C MET A 217 -4.22 3.10 -12.71
N SER A 218 -4.34 2.55 -11.49
CA SER A 218 -3.55 2.94 -10.34
C SER A 218 -2.92 1.72 -9.68
N ALA A 219 -1.69 1.87 -9.17
CA ALA A 219 -0.99 0.86 -8.41
C ALA A 219 -0.59 1.41 -7.04
N HIS A 220 -0.62 0.53 -6.04
CA HIS A 220 -0.26 0.82 -4.66
C HIS A 220 0.67 -0.27 -4.13
N PHE A 221 1.83 0.12 -3.64
CA PHE A 221 2.76 -0.75 -2.93
C PHE A 221 3.17 -0.09 -1.63
N GLU A 222 3.33 -0.89 -0.58
CA GLU A 222 3.61 -0.37 0.75
C GLU A 222 4.46 -1.34 1.57
N HIS A 223 5.29 -0.75 2.43
CA HIS A 223 5.94 -1.46 3.53
C HIS A 223 5.92 -0.67 4.83
N THR A 224 5.77 -1.38 5.95
CA THR A 224 6.15 -0.87 7.26
C THR A 224 7.68 -0.91 7.39
N VAL A 225 8.30 0.26 7.59
CA VAL A 225 9.75 0.46 7.59
C VAL A 225 10.21 1.11 8.88
N ALA A 226 11.15 0.49 9.57
CA ALA A 226 11.79 1.07 10.76
C ALA A 226 13.11 1.74 10.40
N VAL A 227 13.36 2.94 10.94
CA VAL A 227 14.66 3.62 10.89
C VAL A 227 15.58 2.97 11.93
N THR A 228 16.68 2.36 11.48
CA THR A 228 17.72 1.79 12.33
C THR A 228 18.86 2.79 12.55
N ASP A 229 19.85 2.44 13.34
CA ASP A 229 21.04 3.29 13.57
C ASP A 229 21.84 3.54 12.28
N THR A 230 21.74 2.65 11.29
CA THR A 230 22.56 2.69 10.07
C THR A 230 21.77 2.78 8.77
N GLY A 231 20.43 2.69 8.81
CA GLY A 231 19.61 2.69 7.60
C GLY A 231 18.15 2.30 7.88
N ALA A 232 17.56 1.50 7.00
CA ALA A 232 16.19 1.01 7.09
C ALA A 232 16.10 -0.48 7.41
N ALA A 233 15.02 -0.87 8.08
CA ALA A 233 14.62 -2.27 8.21
C ALA A 233 13.16 -2.42 7.79
N ILE A 234 12.90 -3.19 6.74
CA ILE A 234 11.54 -3.52 6.30
C ILE A 234 10.97 -4.55 7.28
N LEU A 235 9.86 -4.24 7.91
CA LEU A 235 9.22 -5.11 8.90
C LEU A 235 8.22 -6.08 8.28
N THR A 236 7.76 -5.78 7.06
CA THR A 236 6.78 -6.53 6.25
C THR A 236 7.41 -7.25 5.05
N ALA A 237 8.75 -7.45 5.06
CA ALA A 237 9.47 -8.18 4.00
C ALA A 237 9.53 -9.69 4.27
#